data_e828f1402b3cb0f65331d7f57ddeccf0
#
_entry.id   e828f1402b3cb0f65331d7f57ddeccf0
#
_cell.length_a   1.000
_cell.length_b   1.000
_cell.length_c   1.000
_cell.angle_alpha   90.00
_cell.angle_beta   90.00
_cell.angle_gamma   90.00
#
_symmetry.space_group_name_H-M   'P 1'
#
loop_
_entity.id
_entity.type
_entity.pdbx_description
1 polymer ?
#
loop_
_entity_poly.entity_id
_entity_poly.type
_entity_poly.pdbx_seq_one_letter_code
_entity_poly.pdbx_strand_id
1 'polypeptide(L)'
;MELKFDDAKLFSYTNSEIFEYISSLPSLPDYGAIVPLSHKYLAKAYATWDEVEDAVSAMKFASQLGIHVPHVHRIVVHDRDFYCIMDRIPGTALDVAWHELGWLSSLRLAFQLRRVVHRLRSAMSTSAGSLPKGRCESYYLEDWFQLPDRATNHHVNAFLNFWASFPGLPREVKKTPAEHATCPRPIFSHNRSFVFTHHDLAPRNMILDPEGQLRIVDWDLAGFYPESFEYAGMHNFLTRGWTRFARWRWNLFSWIAGGLYDKELRWLETIRSRFTHFGAGRRCNMRAGGYASATRWPDNLISD
;
A
#
# COMPACT_ATOMS: atom_id res chain seq x y z
N MET A 1 28.26 -12.77 -25.17
CA MET A 1 27.90 -14.01 -24.42
C MET A 1 26.82 -13.56 -23.44
N GLU A 2 25.57 -13.95 -23.64
CA GLU A 2 24.51 -13.60 -22.73
C GLU A 2 24.82 -14.20 -21.35
N LEU A 3 24.94 -13.35 -20.34
CA LEU A 3 25.05 -13.76 -18.93
C LEU A 3 23.75 -14.47 -18.55
N LYS A 4 23.78 -15.79 -18.46
CA LYS A 4 22.60 -16.55 -18.01
C LYS A 4 22.71 -16.82 -16.53
N PHE A 5 21.71 -16.32 -15.75
CA PHE A 5 21.62 -16.54 -14.32
C PHE A 5 21.42 -18.04 -14.01
N ASP A 6 22.22 -18.59 -13.11
CA ASP A 6 22.14 -19.97 -12.66
C ASP A 6 21.46 -20.05 -11.29
N ASP A 7 20.23 -20.53 -11.28
CA ASP A 7 19.40 -20.63 -10.06
C ASP A 7 20.08 -21.44 -8.95
N ALA A 8 20.86 -22.47 -9.31
CA ALA A 8 21.55 -23.32 -8.32
C ALA A 8 22.67 -22.56 -7.59
N LYS A 9 23.17 -21.48 -8.18
CA LYS A 9 24.25 -20.66 -7.62
C LYS A 9 23.78 -19.42 -6.89
N LEU A 10 22.47 -19.20 -6.68
CA LEU A 10 21.94 -18.00 -6.05
C LEU A 10 22.68 -17.63 -4.74
N PHE A 11 22.99 -18.61 -3.90
CA PHE A 11 23.65 -18.38 -2.61
C PHE A 11 25.17 -18.33 -2.69
N SER A 12 25.78 -18.73 -3.81
CA SER A 12 27.23 -18.67 -4.02
C SER A 12 27.69 -17.42 -4.76
N TYR A 13 26.79 -16.73 -5.47
CA TYR A 13 27.11 -15.44 -6.08
C TYR A 13 27.44 -14.38 -5.02
N THR A 14 28.37 -13.50 -5.30
CA THR A 14 28.57 -12.26 -4.54
C THR A 14 27.44 -11.25 -4.84
N ASN A 15 27.29 -10.24 -4.01
CA ASN A 15 26.31 -9.17 -4.27
C ASN A 15 26.61 -8.42 -5.57
N SER A 16 27.90 -8.19 -5.87
CA SER A 16 28.32 -7.53 -7.10
C SER A 16 27.98 -8.36 -8.35
N GLU A 17 28.20 -9.68 -8.32
CA GLU A 17 27.81 -10.56 -9.43
C GLU A 17 26.30 -10.55 -9.68
N ILE A 18 25.48 -10.60 -8.61
CA ILE A 18 24.01 -10.51 -8.77
C ILE A 18 23.61 -9.15 -9.32
N PHE A 19 24.25 -8.06 -8.86
CA PHE A 19 23.99 -6.72 -9.37
C PHE A 19 24.34 -6.61 -10.87
N GLU A 20 25.42 -7.21 -11.35
CA GLU A 20 25.74 -7.27 -12.76
C GLU A 20 24.66 -7.99 -13.59
N TYR A 21 24.11 -9.12 -13.08
CA TYR A 21 22.97 -9.77 -13.71
C TYR A 21 21.74 -8.84 -13.76
N ILE A 22 21.38 -8.22 -12.65
CA ILE A 22 20.25 -7.28 -12.58
C ILE A 22 20.41 -6.15 -13.60
N SER A 23 21.59 -5.55 -13.66
CA SER A 23 21.91 -4.43 -14.55
C SER A 23 21.95 -4.81 -16.05
N SER A 24 22.23 -6.08 -16.36
CA SER A 24 22.31 -6.58 -17.74
C SER A 24 20.96 -7.02 -18.31
N LEU A 25 19.96 -7.23 -17.46
CA LEU A 25 18.65 -7.75 -17.87
C LEU A 25 17.62 -6.62 -17.96
N PRO A 26 16.65 -6.73 -18.88
CA PRO A 26 15.56 -5.76 -18.95
C PRO A 26 14.60 -5.92 -17.76
N SER A 27 14.14 -4.79 -17.24
CA SER A 27 13.03 -4.79 -16.28
C SER A 27 11.70 -5.22 -16.94
N LEU A 28 10.75 -5.65 -16.13
CA LEU A 28 9.41 -5.95 -16.64
C LEU A 28 8.76 -4.68 -17.23
N PRO A 29 8.05 -4.79 -18.37
CA PRO A 29 7.25 -3.70 -18.90
C PRO A 29 6.30 -3.17 -17.83
N ASP A 30 6.20 -1.85 -17.69
CA ASP A 30 5.38 -1.14 -16.69
C ASP A 30 5.81 -1.31 -15.22
N TYR A 31 6.84 -2.13 -14.93
CA TYR A 31 7.36 -2.41 -13.58
C TYR A 31 8.88 -2.25 -13.54
N GLY A 32 9.35 -1.00 -13.75
CA GLY A 32 10.79 -0.69 -13.86
C GLY A 32 11.66 -1.12 -12.67
N ALA A 33 11.05 -1.31 -11.49
CA ALA A 33 11.73 -1.79 -10.29
C ALA A 33 11.88 -3.34 -10.24
N ILE A 34 11.32 -4.09 -11.21
CA ILE A 34 11.31 -5.56 -11.18
C ILE A 34 12.08 -6.11 -12.37
N VAL A 35 13.12 -6.89 -12.10
CA VAL A 35 13.96 -7.56 -13.10
C VAL A 35 13.82 -9.07 -12.96
N PRO A 36 13.28 -9.78 -13.97
CA PRO A 36 13.26 -11.24 -13.98
C PRO A 36 14.68 -11.79 -14.15
N LEU A 37 15.21 -12.50 -13.16
CA LEU A 37 16.52 -13.14 -13.24
C LEU A 37 16.44 -14.49 -13.98
N SER A 38 15.33 -15.22 -13.76
CA SER A 38 15.08 -16.52 -14.36
C SER A 38 13.57 -16.82 -14.40
N HIS A 39 13.22 -18.07 -14.73
CA HIS A 39 11.84 -18.54 -14.56
C HIS A 39 11.41 -18.67 -13.10
N LYS A 40 12.38 -18.81 -12.19
CA LYS A 40 12.14 -19.07 -10.76
C LYS A 40 12.27 -17.83 -9.89
N TYR A 41 13.16 -16.91 -10.25
CA TYR A 41 13.52 -15.76 -9.43
C TYR A 41 13.34 -14.44 -10.15
N LEU A 42 12.98 -13.43 -9.38
CA LEU A 42 13.05 -12.03 -9.79
C LEU A 42 13.78 -11.20 -8.73
N ALA A 43 14.32 -10.07 -9.14
CA ALA A 43 14.87 -9.03 -8.28
C ALA A 43 13.91 -7.86 -8.26
N LYS A 44 13.54 -7.36 -7.07
CA LYS A 44 12.78 -6.14 -6.88
C LYS A 44 13.67 -5.10 -6.21
N ALA A 45 13.79 -3.93 -6.86
CA ALA A 45 14.57 -2.80 -6.36
C ALA A 45 13.78 -1.98 -5.33
N TYR A 46 14.50 -1.43 -4.34
CA TYR A 46 14.00 -0.53 -3.32
C TYR A 46 14.92 0.67 -3.18
N ALA A 47 14.38 1.84 -2.86
CA ALA A 47 15.14 3.06 -2.72
C ALA A 47 15.86 3.15 -1.36
N THR A 48 15.33 2.52 -0.33
CA THR A 48 15.86 2.57 1.03
C THR A 48 15.85 1.21 1.71
N TRP A 49 16.72 1.04 2.71
CA TRP A 49 16.71 -0.14 3.56
C TRP A 49 15.39 -0.29 4.32
N ASP A 50 14.79 0.82 4.71
CA ASP A 50 13.52 0.83 5.45
C ASP A 50 12.39 0.20 4.63
N GLU A 51 12.31 0.49 3.33
CA GLU A 51 11.34 -0.13 2.42
C GLU A 51 11.54 -1.65 2.31
N VAL A 52 12.80 -2.09 2.24
CA VAL A 52 13.14 -3.54 2.27
C VAL A 52 12.63 -4.19 3.55
N GLU A 53 12.92 -3.56 4.70
CA GLU A 53 12.55 -4.09 6.01
C GLU A 53 11.02 -4.17 6.17
N ASP A 54 10.28 -3.14 5.71
CA ASP A 54 8.83 -3.09 5.75
C ASP A 54 8.22 -4.19 4.86
N ALA A 55 8.66 -4.31 3.60
CA ALA A 55 8.15 -5.31 2.66
C ALA A 55 8.45 -6.76 3.11
N VAL A 56 9.67 -7.03 3.54
CA VAL A 56 10.09 -8.38 4.01
C VAL A 56 9.34 -8.76 5.28
N SER A 57 9.18 -7.83 6.22
CA SER A 57 8.43 -8.06 7.46
C SER A 57 6.96 -8.31 7.18
N ALA A 58 6.36 -7.56 6.25
CA ALA A 58 4.98 -7.73 5.84
C ALA A 58 4.73 -9.11 5.19
N MET A 59 5.59 -9.53 4.25
CA MET A 59 5.52 -10.86 3.63
C MET A 59 5.68 -11.97 4.66
N LYS A 60 6.67 -11.86 5.56
CA LYS A 60 6.88 -12.83 6.64
C LYS A 60 5.64 -12.94 7.54
N PHE A 61 5.05 -11.82 7.92
CA PHE A 61 3.86 -11.80 8.76
C PHE A 61 2.64 -12.37 8.04
N ALA A 62 2.40 -12.01 6.78
CA ALA A 62 1.33 -12.57 5.96
C ALA A 62 1.47 -14.11 5.80
N SER A 63 2.72 -14.59 5.62
CA SER A 63 3.00 -16.04 5.57
C SER A 63 2.64 -16.74 6.88
N GLN A 64 2.89 -16.11 8.04
CA GLN A 64 2.49 -16.65 9.35
C GLN A 64 0.96 -16.72 9.51
N LEU A 65 0.21 -15.85 8.84
CA LEU A 65 -1.25 -15.91 8.76
C LEU A 65 -1.75 -16.98 7.76
N GLY A 66 -0.85 -17.77 7.18
CA GLY A 66 -1.17 -18.81 6.20
C GLY A 66 -1.53 -18.26 4.82
N ILE A 67 -1.07 -17.06 4.47
CA ILE A 67 -1.25 -16.47 3.15
C ILE A 67 -0.03 -16.82 2.30
N HIS A 68 -0.27 -17.27 1.07
CA HIS A 68 0.80 -17.53 0.12
C HIS A 68 1.37 -16.21 -0.41
N VAL A 69 2.61 -15.92 -0.08
CA VAL A 69 3.38 -14.75 -0.50
C VAL A 69 4.65 -15.20 -1.22
N PRO A 70 5.26 -14.38 -2.07
CA PRO A 70 6.59 -14.68 -2.62
C PRO A 70 7.60 -14.85 -1.48
N HIS A 71 8.41 -15.90 -1.54
CA HIS A 71 9.49 -16.09 -0.59
C HIS A 71 10.70 -15.23 -0.97
N VAL A 72 11.21 -14.45 -0.02
CA VAL A 72 12.45 -13.68 -0.19
C VAL A 72 13.63 -14.60 0.15
N HIS A 73 14.43 -14.93 -0.87
CA HIS A 73 15.58 -15.82 -0.73
C HIS A 73 16.83 -15.09 -0.29
N ARG A 74 17.03 -13.87 -0.81
CA ARG A 74 18.24 -13.10 -0.53
C ARG A 74 17.96 -11.60 -0.66
N ILE A 75 18.60 -10.80 0.19
CA ILE A 75 18.69 -9.36 0.04
C ILE A 75 20.10 -9.03 -0.47
N VAL A 76 20.17 -8.29 -1.55
CA VAL A 76 21.41 -7.84 -2.19
C VAL A 76 21.54 -6.35 -1.94
N VAL A 77 22.68 -5.96 -1.39
CA VAL A 77 23.06 -4.56 -1.18
C VAL A 77 24.30 -4.30 -2.03
N HIS A 78 24.22 -3.33 -2.92
CA HIS A 78 25.32 -2.89 -3.74
C HIS A 78 25.32 -1.35 -3.76
N ASP A 79 26.35 -0.75 -3.17
CA ASP A 79 26.46 0.69 -2.92
C ASP A 79 25.24 1.23 -2.15
N ARG A 80 24.36 1.95 -2.85
CA ARG A 80 23.10 2.51 -2.30
C ARG A 80 21.85 1.84 -2.85
N ASP A 81 22.03 0.78 -3.62
CA ASP A 81 20.93 0.05 -4.22
C ASP A 81 20.58 -1.18 -3.39
N PHE A 82 19.30 -1.40 -3.19
CA PHE A 82 18.76 -2.51 -2.41
C PHE A 82 17.86 -3.35 -3.29
N TYR A 83 18.09 -4.66 -3.30
CA TYR A 83 17.27 -5.60 -4.07
C TYR A 83 16.85 -6.79 -3.22
N CYS A 84 15.57 -7.17 -3.32
CA CYS A 84 15.09 -8.45 -2.82
C CYS A 84 15.02 -9.46 -3.96
N ILE A 85 15.75 -10.56 -3.82
CA ILE A 85 15.63 -11.70 -4.73
C ILE A 85 14.57 -12.63 -4.15
N MET A 86 13.47 -12.78 -4.89
CA MET A 86 12.29 -13.50 -4.42
C MET A 86 11.71 -14.42 -5.50
N ASP A 87 10.76 -15.25 -5.10
CA ASP A 87 10.03 -16.12 -6.03
C ASP A 87 9.37 -15.33 -7.15
N ARG A 88 9.57 -15.77 -8.38
CA ARG A 88 8.78 -15.33 -9.51
C ARG A 88 7.52 -16.18 -9.59
N ILE A 89 6.39 -15.61 -9.23
CA ILE A 89 5.10 -16.30 -9.26
C ILE A 89 4.70 -16.51 -10.73
N PRO A 90 4.50 -17.76 -11.19
CA PRO A 90 4.02 -18.02 -12.53
C PRO A 90 2.55 -17.65 -12.66
N GLY A 91 2.16 -17.10 -13.81
CA GLY A 91 0.76 -16.74 -14.07
C GLY A 91 0.60 -15.42 -14.79
N THR A 92 -0.63 -14.94 -14.82
CA THR A 92 -1.04 -13.68 -15.46
C THR A 92 -1.59 -12.72 -14.43
N ALA A 93 -1.15 -11.47 -14.46
CA ALA A 93 -1.68 -10.43 -13.59
C ALA A 93 -3.19 -10.25 -13.85
N LEU A 94 -3.95 -10.02 -12.78
CA LEU A 94 -5.41 -10.03 -12.85
C LEU A 94 -5.97 -8.87 -13.68
N ASP A 95 -5.27 -7.74 -13.76
CA ASP A 95 -5.64 -6.63 -14.64
C ASP A 95 -5.64 -7.04 -16.13
N VAL A 96 -4.69 -7.87 -16.54
CA VAL A 96 -4.62 -8.44 -17.88
C VAL A 96 -5.67 -9.54 -18.06
N ALA A 97 -5.73 -10.50 -17.15
CA ALA A 97 -6.65 -11.63 -17.22
C ALA A 97 -8.13 -11.22 -17.08
N TRP A 98 -8.41 -10.07 -16.46
CA TRP A 98 -9.78 -9.63 -16.12
C TRP A 98 -10.72 -9.57 -17.30
N HIS A 99 -10.23 -9.21 -18.47
CA HIS A 99 -11.03 -9.08 -19.69
C HIS A 99 -11.54 -10.43 -20.21
N GLU A 100 -10.79 -11.50 -19.98
CA GLU A 100 -11.08 -12.85 -20.46
C GLU A 100 -11.84 -13.70 -19.43
N LEU A 101 -11.80 -13.28 -18.16
CA LEU A 101 -12.48 -14.01 -17.09
C LEU A 101 -13.99 -13.96 -17.20
N GLY A 102 -14.63 -15.14 -17.16
CA GLY A 102 -16.07 -15.27 -17.03
C GLY A 102 -16.59 -14.97 -15.61
N TRP A 103 -17.91 -14.87 -15.47
CA TRP A 103 -18.60 -14.59 -14.22
C TRP A 103 -18.27 -15.55 -13.09
N LEU A 104 -18.36 -16.86 -13.37
CA LEU A 104 -18.13 -17.90 -12.35
C LEU A 104 -16.68 -17.83 -11.83
N SER A 105 -15.72 -17.63 -12.74
CA SER A 105 -14.31 -17.45 -12.36
C SER A 105 -14.13 -16.20 -11.50
N SER A 106 -14.74 -15.08 -11.86
CA SER A 106 -14.66 -13.85 -11.06
C SER A 106 -15.24 -14.03 -9.66
N LEU A 107 -16.38 -14.72 -9.52
CA LEU A 107 -16.96 -15.01 -8.22
C LEU A 107 -16.08 -15.96 -7.38
N ARG A 108 -15.54 -17.01 -8.01
CA ARG A 108 -14.61 -17.93 -7.35
C ARG A 108 -13.39 -17.19 -6.80
N LEU A 109 -12.78 -16.32 -7.61
CA LEU A 109 -11.62 -15.52 -7.21
C LEU A 109 -11.99 -14.51 -6.11
N ALA A 110 -13.18 -13.88 -6.17
CA ALA A 110 -13.65 -13.00 -5.10
C ALA A 110 -13.75 -13.71 -3.76
N PHE A 111 -14.24 -14.96 -3.72
CA PHE A 111 -14.26 -15.76 -2.50
C PHE A 111 -12.87 -16.23 -2.06
N GLN A 112 -11.94 -16.45 -2.99
CA GLN A 112 -10.54 -16.71 -2.63
C GLN A 112 -9.94 -15.49 -1.93
N LEU A 113 -10.08 -14.29 -2.55
CA LEU A 113 -9.59 -13.04 -1.97
C LEU A 113 -10.26 -12.73 -0.63
N ARG A 114 -11.57 -12.98 -0.50
CA ARG A 114 -12.27 -12.84 0.78
C ARG A 114 -11.61 -13.62 1.91
N ARG A 115 -11.17 -14.86 1.64
CA ARG A 115 -10.47 -15.68 2.64
C ARG A 115 -9.13 -15.07 3.04
N VAL A 116 -8.40 -14.50 2.07
CA VAL A 116 -7.15 -13.78 2.33
C VAL A 116 -7.43 -12.55 3.20
N VAL A 117 -8.37 -11.69 2.81
CA VAL A 117 -8.75 -10.48 3.56
C VAL A 117 -9.20 -10.82 4.98
N HIS A 118 -9.97 -11.91 5.17
CA HIS A 118 -10.36 -12.37 6.51
C HIS A 118 -9.16 -12.76 7.38
N ARG A 119 -8.17 -13.45 6.79
CA ARG A 119 -6.94 -13.82 7.52
C ARG A 119 -6.13 -12.57 7.88
N LEU A 120 -5.99 -11.63 6.97
CA LEU A 120 -5.32 -10.35 7.25
C LEU A 120 -6.00 -9.63 8.43
N ARG A 121 -7.32 -9.48 8.39
CA ARG A 121 -8.12 -8.81 9.42
C ARG A 121 -8.17 -9.52 10.77
N SER A 122 -7.75 -10.79 10.86
CA SER A 122 -7.64 -11.49 12.14
C SER A 122 -6.50 -10.93 13.01
N ALA A 123 -5.51 -10.28 12.40
CA ALA A 123 -4.44 -9.60 13.11
C ALA A 123 -4.82 -8.13 13.34
N MET A 124 -4.73 -7.69 14.60
CA MET A 124 -5.16 -6.36 15.04
C MET A 124 -4.05 -5.64 15.79
N SER A 125 -4.07 -4.30 15.72
CA SER A 125 -3.16 -3.40 16.44
C SER A 125 -3.91 -2.19 16.99
N THR A 126 -3.41 -1.61 18.06
CA THR A 126 -3.89 -0.34 18.61
C THR A 126 -3.26 0.88 17.93
N SER A 127 -2.20 0.65 17.11
CA SER A 127 -1.51 1.68 16.34
C SER A 127 -1.51 1.35 14.86
N ALA A 128 -1.59 2.38 14.02
CA ALA A 128 -1.49 2.28 12.56
C ALA A 128 -0.03 2.28 12.10
N GLY A 129 0.19 1.78 10.88
CA GLY A 129 1.46 1.83 10.16
C GLY A 129 2.10 0.47 9.90
N SER A 130 3.30 0.49 9.31
CA SER A 130 4.10 -0.70 8.98
C SER A 130 4.49 -1.49 10.22
N LEU A 131 4.86 -2.78 10.05
CA LEU A 131 5.16 -3.66 11.17
C LEU A 131 6.45 -3.26 11.93
N PRO A 132 7.59 -2.99 11.27
CA PRO A 132 8.83 -2.70 11.99
C PRO A 132 8.78 -1.37 12.74
N LYS A 133 8.46 -0.30 12.05
CA LYS A 133 8.58 1.08 12.56
C LYS A 133 7.24 1.73 12.88
N GLY A 134 6.15 1.22 12.32
CA GLY A 134 4.82 1.81 12.47
C GLY A 134 4.64 3.07 11.64
N ARG A 135 5.41 3.25 10.55
CA ARG A 135 5.20 4.35 9.62
C ARG A 135 3.89 4.20 8.86
N CYS A 136 3.15 5.28 8.76
CA CYS A 136 1.90 5.32 8.02
C CYS A 136 2.17 5.64 6.53
N GLU A 137 2.71 4.68 5.79
CA GLU A 137 2.86 4.78 4.35
C GLU A 137 1.54 4.38 3.67
N SER A 138 0.78 5.37 3.24
CA SER A 138 -0.57 5.16 2.75
C SER A 138 -0.98 6.23 1.77
N TYR A 139 -1.50 5.85 0.61
CA TYR A 139 -2.10 6.78 -0.36
C TYR A 139 -3.19 7.69 0.23
N TYR A 140 -3.69 7.39 1.42
CA TYR A 140 -4.79 8.11 2.06
C TYR A 140 -4.40 8.87 3.33
N LEU A 141 -3.13 8.76 3.78
CA LEU A 141 -2.63 9.38 5.02
C LEU A 141 -1.32 10.17 4.80
N GLU A 142 -0.97 10.48 3.57
CA GLU A 142 0.33 11.06 3.22
C GLU A 142 0.19 12.50 2.73
N ASP A 143 0.22 13.46 3.65
CA ASP A 143 0.49 14.87 3.32
C ASP A 143 1.96 15.24 3.62
N TRP A 144 2.33 16.51 3.43
CA TRP A 144 3.72 16.94 3.64
C TRP A 144 4.24 16.75 5.08
N PHE A 145 3.36 16.60 6.05
CA PHE A 145 3.73 16.55 7.47
C PHE A 145 3.67 15.14 8.06
N GLN A 146 3.15 14.19 7.31
CA GLN A 146 2.99 12.80 7.71
C GLN A 146 2.27 12.62 9.07
N LEU A 147 2.01 11.40 9.45
CA LEU A 147 1.57 11.02 10.79
C LEU A 147 2.76 10.54 11.62
N PRO A 148 2.67 10.59 12.96
CA PRO A 148 3.72 10.01 13.80
C PRO A 148 3.82 8.49 13.57
N ASP A 149 4.99 7.94 13.81
CA ASP A 149 5.16 6.49 13.83
C ASP A 149 4.22 5.89 14.89
N ARG A 150 3.60 4.74 14.58
CA ARG A 150 2.62 4.08 15.44
C ARG A 150 1.42 4.99 15.78
N ALA A 151 0.91 5.67 14.76
CA ALA A 151 -0.21 6.59 14.90
C ALA A 151 -1.42 5.91 15.57
N THR A 152 -1.99 6.55 16.59
CA THR A 152 -3.19 6.07 17.27
C THR A 152 -4.46 6.42 16.49
N ASN A 153 -5.60 5.89 16.92
CA ASN A 153 -6.91 6.28 16.38
C ASN A 153 -7.14 7.80 16.44
N HIS A 154 -6.64 8.47 17.48
CA HIS A 154 -6.73 9.92 17.59
C HIS A 154 -6.01 10.63 16.45
N HIS A 155 -4.77 10.22 16.16
CA HIS A 155 -3.96 10.80 15.09
C HIS A 155 -4.60 10.59 13.72
N VAL A 156 -5.02 9.36 13.42
CA VAL A 156 -5.65 9.02 12.14
C VAL A 156 -6.97 9.76 11.95
N ASN A 157 -7.83 9.79 12.98
CA ASN A 157 -9.10 10.51 12.93
C ASN A 157 -8.90 12.03 12.80
N ALA A 158 -7.93 12.61 13.51
CA ALA A 158 -7.62 14.03 13.41
C ALA A 158 -7.18 14.39 11.98
N PHE A 159 -6.31 13.57 11.36
CA PHE A 159 -5.89 13.74 9.98
C PHE A 159 -7.07 13.66 9.00
N LEU A 160 -7.85 12.58 9.07
CA LEU A 160 -8.96 12.36 8.15
C LEU A 160 -10.04 13.45 8.28
N ASN A 161 -10.40 13.83 9.51
CA ASN A 161 -11.40 14.87 9.75
C ASN A 161 -10.92 16.25 9.33
N PHE A 162 -9.63 16.55 9.53
CA PHE A 162 -9.06 17.81 9.04
C PHE A 162 -9.22 17.91 7.51
N TRP A 163 -8.74 16.93 6.78
CA TRP A 163 -8.80 16.96 5.33
C TRP A 163 -10.23 16.84 4.78
N ALA A 164 -11.11 16.11 5.45
CA ALA A 164 -12.51 16.02 5.07
C ALA A 164 -13.25 17.35 5.22
N SER A 165 -12.83 18.21 6.15
CA SER A 165 -13.42 19.53 6.41
C SER A 165 -12.61 20.71 5.87
N PHE A 166 -11.46 20.45 5.22
CA PHE A 166 -10.54 21.48 4.76
C PHE A 166 -11.22 22.44 3.77
N PRO A 167 -11.31 23.75 4.09
CA PRO A 167 -12.06 24.72 3.30
C PRO A 167 -11.24 25.35 2.16
N GLY A 168 -9.95 24.96 2.01
CA GLY A 168 -8.98 25.59 1.14
C GLY A 168 -8.05 26.58 1.87
N LEU A 169 -6.84 26.78 1.33
CA LEU A 169 -5.79 27.61 1.95
C LEU A 169 -6.22 29.02 2.35
N PRO A 170 -6.92 29.82 1.50
CA PRO A 170 -7.29 31.19 1.86
C PRO A 170 -8.20 31.29 3.10
N ARG A 171 -9.04 30.29 3.34
CA ARG A 171 -9.92 30.23 4.52
C ARG A 171 -9.21 29.64 5.72
N GLU A 172 -8.37 28.62 5.51
CA GLU A 172 -7.60 27.99 6.58
C GLU A 172 -6.63 28.97 7.24
N VAL A 173 -5.92 29.78 6.46
CA VAL A 173 -5.00 30.82 6.97
C VAL A 173 -5.70 31.91 7.78
N LYS A 174 -6.99 32.17 7.53
CA LYS A 174 -7.77 33.19 8.23
C LYS A 174 -8.41 32.71 9.54
N LYS A 175 -8.36 31.42 9.84
CA LYS A 175 -8.90 30.87 11.09
C LYS A 175 -8.15 31.38 12.31
N THR A 176 -8.90 31.66 13.37
CA THR A 176 -8.35 31.98 14.69
C THR A 176 -7.81 30.72 15.38
N PRO A 177 -6.94 30.83 16.40
CA PRO A 177 -6.48 29.69 17.18
C PRO A 177 -7.64 28.86 17.78
N ALA A 178 -8.71 29.50 18.22
CA ALA A 178 -9.90 28.83 18.76
C ALA A 178 -10.60 27.99 17.68
N GLU A 179 -10.74 28.50 16.46
CA GLU A 179 -11.30 27.75 15.33
C GLU A 179 -10.42 26.58 14.91
N HIS A 180 -9.09 26.71 14.99
CA HIS A 180 -8.15 25.60 14.75
C HIS A 180 -8.27 24.51 15.82
N ALA A 181 -8.54 24.87 17.07
CA ALA A 181 -8.72 23.91 18.16
C ALA A 181 -10.06 23.16 18.05
N THR A 182 -11.04 23.73 17.36
CA THR A 182 -12.37 23.12 17.21
C THR A 182 -12.33 22.02 16.13
N CYS A 183 -12.50 20.76 16.54
CA CYS A 183 -12.76 19.68 15.61
C CYS A 183 -14.18 19.84 15.04
N PRO A 184 -14.34 19.96 13.72
CA PRO A 184 -15.69 19.91 13.13
C PRO A 184 -16.36 18.59 13.50
N ARG A 185 -17.70 18.53 13.32
CA ARG A 185 -18.42 17.27 13.59
C ARG A 185 -17.69 16.11 12.91
N PRO A 186 -17.22 15.11 13.66
CA PRO A 186 -16.34 14.09 13.10
C PRO A 186 -17.08 13.32 12.01
N ILE A 187 -16.48 13.29 10.83
CA ILE A 187 -16.95 12.49 9.70
C ILE A 187 -16.45 11.07 9.86
N PHE A 188 -15.22 10.94 10.40
CA PHE A 188 -14.59 9.70 10.76
C PHE A 188 -14.52 9.60 12.29
N SER A 189 -15.02 8.52 12.82
CA SER A 189 -14.82 8.10 14.19
C SER A 189 -14.42 6.64 14.18
N HIS A 190 -13.13 6.41 14.17
CA HIS A 190 -12.59 5.07 14.21
C HIS A 190 -12.14 4.78 15.64
N ASN A 191 -12.97 4.06 16.38
CA ASN A 191 -12.69 3.64 17.76
C ASN A 191 -12.33 2.14 17.85
N ARG A 192 -12.13 1.51 16.71
CA ARG A 192 -11.76 0.09 16.62
C ARG A 192 -10.25 -0.05 16.48
N SER A 193 -9.74 -1.22 16.80
CA SER A 193 -8.36 -1.59 16.46
C SER A 193 -8.14 -1.52 14.96
N PHE A 194 -6.93 -1.17 14.55
CA PHE A 194 -6.50 -1.29 13.18
C PHE A 194 -6.34 -2.77 12.84
N VAL A 195 -6.58 -3.13 11.61
CA VAL A 195 -6.41 -4.49 11.10
C VAL A 195 -5.22 -4.53 10.15
N PHE A 196 -4.56 -5.66 10.06
CA PHE A 196 -3.52 -5.83 9.07
C PHE A 196 -4.13 -5.85 7.67
N THR A 197 -3.60 -5.04 6.76
CA THR A 197 -4.04 -4.87 5.38
C THR A 197 -2.86 -5.00 4.44
N HIS A 198 -3.11 -5.46 3.24
CA HIS A 198 -2.15 -5.36 2.14
C HIS A 198 -2.03 -3.92 1.66
N HIS A 199 -3.12 -3.18 1.74
CA HIS A 199 -3.27 -1.77 1.42
C HIS A 199 -3.17 -1.38 -0.08
N ASP A 200 -2.74 -2.28 -0.95
CA ASP A 200 -2.74 -2.08 -2.41
C ASP A 200 -3.19 -3.35 -3.16
N LEU A 201 -4.39 -3.87 -2.84
CA LEU A 201 -5.00 -5.00 -3.55
C LEU A 201 -5.58 -4.56 -4.91
N ALA A 202 -4.79 -3.81 -5.69
CA ALA A 202 -5.10 -3.51 -7.07
C ALA A 202 -4.96 -4.77 -7.96
N PRO A 203 -5.68 -4.88 -9.08
CA PRO A 203 -5.64 -6.09 -9.91
C PRO A 203 -4.25 -6.42 -10.47
N ARG A 204 -3.36 -5.43 -10.62
CA ARG A 204 -1.96 -5.64 -11.01
C ARG A 204 -1.13 -6.43 -9.97
N ASN A 205 -1.53 -6.34 -8.68
CA ASN A 205 -0.84 -6.99 -7.56
C ASN A 205 -1.44 -8.36 -7.19
N MET A 206 -2.27 -8.90 -8.08
CA MET A 206 -2.87 -10.20 -7.97
C MET A 206 -2.52 -11.02 -9.21
N ILE A 207 -1.87 -12.16 -9.03
CA ILE A 207 -1.50 -13.07 -10.12
C ILE A 207 -2.43 -14.28 -10.09
N LEU A 208 -3.04 -14.57 -11.22
CA LEU A 208 -3.78 -15.80 -11.44
C LEU A 208 -2.80 -16.87 -11.89
N ASP A 209 -2.50 -17.83 -11.02
CA ASP A 209 -1.57 -18.91 -11.34
C ASP A 209 -2.20 -19.96 -12.29
N PRO A 210 -1.39 -20.87 -12.89
CA PRO A 210 -1.90 -21.90 -13.79
C PRO A 210 -2.93 -22.85 -13.17
N GLU A 211 -2.92 -22.99 -11.84
CA GLU A 211 -3.87 -23.80 -11.08
C GLU A 211 -5.18 -23.04 -10.78
N GLY A 212 -5.30 -21.80 -11.24
CA GLY A 212 -6.46 -20.94 -11.03
C GLY A 212 -6.57 -20.42 -9.60
N GLN A 213 -5.43 -20.33 -8.88
CA GLN A 213 -5.37 -19.71 -7.56
C GLN A 213 -4.91 -18.26 -7.66
N LEU A 214 -5.44 -17.43 -6.77
CA LEU A 214 -5.04 -16.04 -6.67
C LEU A 214 -3.82 -15.90 -5.75
N ARG A 215 -2.73 -15.35 -6.29
CA ARG A 215 -1.49 -15.05 -5.57
C ARG A 215 -1.35 -13.55 -5.39
N ILE A 216 -1.04 -13.13 -4.18
CA ILE A 216 -0.89 -11.71 -3.84
C ILE A 216 0.59 -11.37 -3.79
N VAL A 217 0.95 -10.29 -4.47
CA VAL A 217 2.32 -9.76 -4.59
C VAL A 217 2.34 -8.28 -4.26
N ASP A 218 3.54 -7.70 -4.07
CA ASP A 218 3.74 -6.28 -3.81
C ASP A 218 3.22 -5.81 -2.43
N TRP A 219 3.91 -6.26 -1.38
CA TRP A 219 3.55 -6.04 0.03
C TRP A 219 4.16 -4.78 0.64
N ASP A 220 4.64 -3.84 -0.17
CA ASP A 220 5.42 -2.67 0.26
C ASP A 220 4.61 -1.72 1.17
N LEU A 221 3.31 -1.59 0.91
CA LEU A 221 2.42 -0.70 1.67
C LEU A 221 1.67 -1.43 2.79
N ALA A 222 1.96 -2.72 3.01
CA ALA A 222 1.21 -3.51 3.98
C ALA A 222 1.49 -3.06 5.42
N GLY A 223 0.43 -2.98 6.20
CA GLY A 223 0.50 -2.52 7.58
C GLY A 223 -0.84 -2.55 8.29
N PHE A 224 -0.90 -1.97 9.46
CA PHE A 224 -2.11 -1.85 10.25
C PHE A 224 -2.86 -0.56 9.93
N TYR A 225 -4.06 -0.67 9.36
CA TYR A 225 -4.89 0.48 8.96
C TYR A 225 -6.36 0.25 9.28
N PRO A 226 -7.22 1.28 9.14
CA PRO A 226 -8.67 1.09 9.21
C PRO A 226 -9.15 0.05 8.19
N GLU A 227 -10.08 -0.81 8.58
CA GLU A 227 -10.58 -1.93 7.77
C GLU A 227 -11.04 -1.53 6.35
N SER A 228 -11.58 -0.32 6.20
CA SER A 228 -12.04 0.23 4.92
C SER A 228 -10.90 0.54 3.94
N PHE A 229 -9.65 0.67 4.43
CA PHE A 229 -8.50 1.02 3.58
C PHE A 229 -8.13 -0.11 2.62
N GLU A 230 -8.36 -1.37 3.00
CA GLU A 230 -8.19 -2.50 2.07
C GLU A 230 -9.12 -2.38 0.87
N TYR A 231 -10.40 -2.07 1.11
CA TYR A 231 -11.36 -1.84 0.03
C TYR A 231 -10.96 -0.64 -0.84
N ALA A 232 -10.48 0.43 -0.22
CA ALA A 232 -10.01 1.60 -0.94
C ALA A 232 -8.77 1.29 -1.80
N GLY A 233 -7.83 0.48 -1.30
CA GLY A 233 -6.67 -0.03 -2.05
C GLY A 233 -7.08 -0.82 -3.30
N MET A 234 -8.16 -1.61 -3.22
CA MET A 234 -8.70 -2.35 -4.37
C MET A 234 -9.19 -1.43 -5.50
N HIS A 235 -9.43 -0.15 -5.23
CA HIS A 235 -9.87 0.86 -6.21
C HIS A 235 -8.77 1.86 -6.60
N ASN A 236 -7.56 1.71 -6.06
CA ASN A 236 -6.43 2.60 -6.34
C ASN A 236 -5.69 2.24 -7.63
N PHE A 237 -6.41 2.27 -8.76
CA PHE A 237 -5.82 2.05 -10.08
C PHE A 237 -6.65 2.71 -11.19
N LEU A 238 -6.03 2.86 -12.36
CA LEU A 238 -6.69 3.43 -13.52
C LEU A 238 -7.41 2.34 -14.32
N THR A 239 -8.71 2.49 -14.50
CA THR A 239 -9.54 1.59 -15.32
C THR A 239 -9.51 1.93 -16.81
N ARG A 240 -8.38 2.43 -17.34
CA ARG A 240 -8.25 2.75 -18.77
C ARG A 240 -8.44 1.48 -19.59
N GLY A 241 -9.25 1.56 -20.63
CA GLY A 241 -9.57 0.40 -21.46
C GLY A 241 -10.63 -0.56 -20.88
N TRP A 242 -11.04 -0.39 -19.63
CA TRP A 242 -12.07 -1.24 -19.05
C TRP A 242 -13.48 -0.82 -19.50
N THR A 243 -14.28 -1.79 -19.97
CA THR A 243 -15.69 -1.57 -20.28
C THR A 243 -16.48 -1.25 -19.00
N ARG A 244 -17.67 -0.65 -19.16
CA ARG A 244 -18.58 -0.41 -18.01
C ARG A 244 -18.92 -1.72 -17.27
N PHE A 245 -19.07 -2.81 -18.03
CA PHE A 245 -19.33 -4.13 -17.48
C PHE A 245 -18.13 -4.69 -16.69
N ALA A 246 -16.89 -4.54 -17.18
CA ALA A 246 -15.69 -4.96 -16.47
C ALA A 246 -15.53 -4.23 -15.14
N ARG A 247 -15.81 -2.90 -15.12
CA ARG A 247 -15.80 -2.09 -13.89
C ARG A 247 -16.87 -2.51 -12.90
N TRP A 248 -18.11 -2.73 -13.36
CA TRP A 248 -19.18 -3.19 -12.49
C TRP A 248 -18.88 -4.57 -11.88
N ARG A 249 -18.33 -5.50 -12.66
CA ARG A 249 -17.89 -6.81 -12.20
C ARG A 249 -16.76 -6.70 -11.16
N TRP A 250 -15.84 -5.73 -11.32
CA TRP A 250 -14.79 -5.44 -10.34
C TRP A 250 -15.36 -4.91 -9.02
N ASN A 251 -16.33 -4.03 -9.07
CA ASN A 251 -17.01 -3.55 -7.87
C ASN A 251 -17.66 -4.70 -7.10
N LEU A 252 -18.36 -5.59 -7.79
CA LEU A 252 -18.95 -6.78 -7.15
C LEU A 252 -17.87 -7.68 -6.55
N PHE A 253 -16.78 -7.90 -7.26
CA PHE A 253 -15.61 -8.64 -6.77
C PHE A 253 -15.07 -8.02 -5.49
N SER A 254 -14.87 -6.71 -5.48
CA SER A 254 -14.34 -5.96 -4.34
C SER A 254 -15.30 -5.99 -3.15
N TRP A 255 -16.60 -5.87 -3.38
CA TRP A 255 -17.63 -5.99 -2.32
C TRP A 255 -17.61 -7.37 -1.67
N ILE A 256 -17.53 -8.43 -2.46
CA ILE A 256 -17.46 -9.79 -1.92
C ILE A 256 -16.17 -9.97 -1.12
N ALA A 257 -15.04 -9.51 -1.61
CA ALA A 257 -13.73 -9.72 -1.00
C ALA A 257 -13.50 -8.82 0.23
N GLY A 258 -13.68 -7.52 0.07
CA GLY A 258 -13.30 -6.49 1.04
C GLY A 258 -14.43 -6.00 1.94
N GLY A 259 -15.70 -6.15 1.50
CA GLY A 259 -16.88 -5.57 2.15
C GLY A 259 -17.39 -4.31 1.43
N LEU A 260 -18.48 -3.74 1.93
CA LEU A 260 -19.16 -2.58 1.33
C LEU A 260 -18.69 -1.29 2.00
N TYR A 261 -17.67 -0.64 1.44
CA TYR A 261 -17.09 0.61 1.95
C TYR A 261 -17.10 1.75 0.92
N ASP A 262 -18.10 1.78 0.03
CA ASP A 262 -18.21 2.81 -1.02
C ASP A 262 -18.30 4.24 -0.48
N LYS A 263 -18.89 4.41 0.70
CA LYS A 263 -18.98 5.72 1.36
C LYS A 263 -17.61 6.18 1.84
N GLU A 264 -16.90 5.28 2.51
CA GLU A 264 -15.55 5.52 3.02
C GLU A 264 -14.58 5.75 1.87
N LEU A 265 -14.68 4.97 0.78
CA LEU A 265 -13.88 5.16 -0.43
C LEU A 265 -14.04 6.58 -0.99
N ARG A 266 -15.27 7.04 -1.21
CA ARG A 266 -15.52 8.40 -1.73
C ARG A 266 -14.95 9.49 -0.82
N TRP A 267 -15.01 9.29 0.50
CA TRP A 267 -14.40 10.21 1.45
C TRP A 267 -12.87 10.19 1.36
N LEU A 268 -12.26 9.01 1.30
CA LEU A 268 -10.80 8.86 1.18
C LEU A 268 -10.27 9.45 -0.14
N GLU A 269 -10.97 9.26 -1.26
CA GLU A 269 -10.63 9.89 -2.54
C GLU A 269 -10.70 11.43 -2.46
N THR A 270 -11.74 11.96 -1.80
CA THR A 270 -11.89 13.41 -1.59
C THR A 270 -10.76 13.96 -0.72
N ILE A 271 -10.42 13.27 0.36
CA ILE A 271 -9.33 13.61 1.27
C ILE A 271 -8.00 13.61 0.53
N ARG A 272 -7.72 12.54 -0.21
CA ARG A 272 -6.51 12.40 -1.03
C ARG A 272 -6.39 13.53 -2.03
N SER A 273 -7.44 13.83 -2.79
CA SER A 273 -7.45 14.94 -3.73
C SER A 273 -7.11 16.27 -3.07
N ARG A 274 -7.60 16.53 -1.85
CA ARG A 274 -7.32 17.76 -1.12
C ARG A 274 -5.88 17.88 -0.68
N PHE A 275 -5.31 16.87 -0.02
CA PHE A 275 -3.93 16.98 0.44
C PHE A 275 -2.91 16.87 -0.70
N THR A 276 -3.21 16.14 -1.77
CA THR A 276 -2.36 16.14 -2.97
C THR A 276 -2.29 17.52 -3.61
N HIS A 277 -3.41 18.26 -3.59
CA HIS A 277 -3.47 19.62 -4.15
C HIS A 277 -2.94 20.69 -3.20
N PHE A 278 -3.10 20.49 -1.89
CA PHE A 278 -2.77 21.46 -0.84
C PHE A 278 -1.86 20.85 0.23
N GLY A 279 -0.77 20.18 -0.15
CA GLY A 279 0.07 19.40 0.76
C GLY A 279 0.46 20.09 2.08
N ALA A 280 0.65 21.42 2.06
CA ALA A 280 0.96 22.24 3.22
C ALA A 280 -0.29 22.71 4.02
N GLY A 281 -1.51 22.25 3.66
CA GLY A 281 -2.76 22.79 4.23
C GLY A 281 -2.89 22.66 5.74
N ARG A 282 -2.31 21.62 6.37
CA ARG A 282 -2.31 21.46 7.84
C ARG A 282 -1.40 22.42 8.60
N ARG A 283 -0.46 23.11 7.91
CA ARG A 283 0.56 23.96 8.55
C ARG A 283 -0.05 24.99 9.53
N CYS A 284 -1.13 25.65 9.14
CA CYS A 284 -1.77 26.66 9.98
C CYS A 284 -2.39 26.06 11.23
N ASN A 285 -3.11 24.94 11.10
CA ASN A 285 -3.71 24.23 12.21
C ASN A 285 -2.65 23.72 13.20
N MET A 286 -1.57 23.16 12.70
CA MET A 286 -0.45 22.66 13.50
C MET A 286 0.27 23.76 14.27
N ARG A 287 0.59 24.88 13.60
CA ARG A 287 1.22 26.06 14.25
C ARG A 287 0.37 26.68 15.33
N ALA A 288 -0.95 26.62 15.18
CA ALA A 288 -1.90 27.10 16.19
C ALA A 288 -2.14 26.10 17.34
N GLY A 289 -1.48 24.94 17.35
CA GLY A 289 -1.74 23.86 18.31
C GLY A 289 -3.12 23.22 18.17
N GLY A 290 -3.66 23.22 16.92
CA GLY A 290 -5.01 22.73 16.63
C GLY A 290 -5.13 21.20 16.77
N TYR A 291 -6.36 20.70 16.62
CA TYR A 291 -6.67 19.27 16.80
C TYR A 291 -5.94 18.32 15.82
N ALA A 292 -5.49 18.83 14.68
CA ALA A 292 -4.73 18.07 13.68
C ALA A 292 -3.20 18.24 13.82
N SER A 293 -2.71 18.79 14.94
CA SER A 293 -1.28 19.06 15.17
C SER A 293 -0.45 17.82 15.52
N ALA A 294 -1.11 16.70 15.83
CA ALA A 294 -0.43 15.43 16.11
C ALA A 294 0.28 14.88 14.88
N THR A 295 1.55 15.27 14.68
CA THR A 295 2.36 14.92 13.52
C THR A 295 3.83 14.77 13.87
N ARG A 296 4.56 14.09 13.03
CA ARG A 296 6.01 14.00 13.04
C ARG A 296 6.60 15.25 12.39
N TRP A 297 6.83 16.30 13.17
CA TRP A 297 7.47 17.50 12.67
C TRP A 297 8.92 17.57 13.14
N PRO A 298 9.90 17.73 12.23
CA PRO A 298 11.25 18.07 12.65
C PRO A 298 11.25 19.50 13.24
N ASP A 299 11.77 19.66 14.45
CA ASP A 299 11.79 20.93 15.19
C ASP A 299 12.44 22.10 14.41
N ASN A 300 13.27 21.80 13.43
CA ASN A 300 13.98 22.78 12.58
C ASN A 300 13.15 23.39 11.45
N LEU A 301 11.91 22.95 11.20
CA LEU A 301 11.03 23.55 10.19
C LEU A 301 9.91 24.44 10.77
N ILE A 302 9.89 24.60 12.09
CA ILE A 302 8.92 25.46 12.79
C ILE A 302 9.40 26.92 12.89
N SER A 303 10.65 27.20 12.59
CA SER A 303 11.35 28.47 12.87
C SER A 303 11.36 29.49 11.75
N ASP A 304 10.60 29.33 10.64
CA ASP A 304 10.50 30.36 9.58
C ASP A 304 9.06 30.73 9.23
#